data_b570a21af5f3e09b70859f5d4e5036f6
#
_entry.id   b570a21af5f3e09b70859f5d4e5036f6
#
_cell.length_a   1.000
_cell.length_b   1.000
_cell.length_c   1.000
_cell.angle_alpha   90.00
_cell.angle_beta   90.00
_cell.angle_gamma   90.00
#
_symmetry.space_group_name_H-M   'P 1'
#
loop_
_entity.id
_entity.type
_entity.pdbx_description
1 polymer ?
#
loop_
_entity_poly.entity_id
_entity_poly.type
_entity_poly.pdbx_seq_one_letter_code
_entity_poly.pdbx_strand_id
1 'polypeptide(L)'
;MSGKTYLGVVGGTAADYNLLNTHLNELIEKSQCYLFTILCSVSPFDDVSDNEKPLSLIWAEKNGCPLQYIQAEDSDKLINLLFSKATYIIFILHKDDIFTKKLFMRYKMTGKHGSVIYAD
;
A
#
# COMPACT_ATOMS: atom_id res chain seq x y z
N MET A 1 0.15 -23.98 8.21
CA MET A 1 0.51 -22.79 8.99
C MET A 1 0.33 -21.55 8.16
N SER A 2 -0.38 -20.61 8.68
CA SER A 2 -0.59 -19.36 7.97
C SER A 2 0.58 -18.42 8.20
N GLY A 3 1.20 -17.93 7.13
CA GLY A 3 2.15 -16.84 7.23
C GLY A 3 1.44 -15.54 7.55
N LYS A 4 2.22 -14.54 7.91
CA LYS A 4 1.68 -13.19 8.10
C LYS A 4 1.34 -12.58 6.75
N THR A 5 0.25 -11.85 6.69
CA THR A 5 -0.15 -11.11 5.50
C THR A 5 0.32 -9.66 5.63
N TYR A 6 1.11 -9.22 4.67
CA TYR A 6 1.61 -7.85 4.61
C TYR A 6 1.04 -7.16 3.38
N LEU A 7 0.39 -6.04 3.61
CA LEU A 7 -0.24 -5.26 2.55
C LEU A 7 0.54 -4.00 2.26
N GLY A 8 0.85 -3.77 0.99
CA GLY A 8 1.45 -2.52 0.54
C GLY A 8 0.45 -1.72 -0.29
N VAL A 9 0.57 -0.41 -0.24
CA VAL A 9 -0.22 0.50 -1.07
C VAL A 9 0.75 1.43 -1.78
N VAL A 10 0.66 1.50 -3.09
CA VAL A 10 1.53 2.33 -3.91
C VAL A 10 0.68 3.32 -4.70
N GLY A 11 1.07 4.58 -4.66
CA GLY A 11 0.36 5.64 -5.35
C GLY A 11 -0.80 6.19 -4.54
N GLY A 12 -1.52 7.14 -5.14
CA GLY A 12 -2.66 7.76 -4.50
C GLY A 12 -2.28 8.87 -3.54
N THR A 13 -3.28 9.61 -3.12
CA THR A 13 -3.16 10.72 -2.17
C THR A 13 -4.26 10.57 -1.13
N ALA A 14 -4.27 11.47 -0.14
CA ALA A 14 -5.33 11.48 0.87
C ALA A 14 -6.73 11.59 0.25
N ALA A 15 -6.83 12.23 -0.91
CA ALA A 15 -8.12 12.37 -1.63
C ALA A 15 -8.67 11.03 -2.12
N ASP A 16 -7.81 10.01 -2.21
CA ASP A 16 -8.21 8.68 -2.70
C ASP A 16 -8.62 7.74 -1.57
N TYR A 17 -8.75 8.25 -0.35
CA TYR A 17 -9.06 7.42 0.81
C TYR A 17 -10.31 6.57 0.62
N ASN A 18 -11.38 7.16 0.12
CA ASN A 18 -12.64 6.43 -0.06
C ASN A 18 -12.52 5.31 -1.08
N LEU A 19 -11.75 5.53 -2.13
CA LEU A 19 -11.49 4.50 -3.14
C LEU A 19 -10.73 3.33 -2.53
N LEU A 20 -9.69 3.61 -1.77
CA LEU A 20 -8.92 2.58 -1.11
C LEU A 20 -9.77 1.84 -0.08
N ASN A 21 -10.52 2.57 0.72
CA ASN A 21 -11.36 1.98 1.77
C ASN A 21 -12.39 1.00 1.18
N THR A 22 -13.08 1.40 0.12
CA THR A 22 -14.04 0.54 -0.54
C THR A 22 -13.37 -0.71 -1.09
N HIS A 23 -12.25 -0.54 -1.76
CA HIS A 23 -11.51 -1.65 -2.36
C HIS A 23 -11.00 -2.64 -1.30
N LEU A 24 -10.45 -2.12 -0.22
CA LEU A 24 -9.94 -2.96 0.87
C LEU A 24 -11.05 -3.74 1.56
N ASN A 25 -12.18 -3.09 1.81
CA ASN A 25 -13.31 -3.78 2.42
C ASN A 25 -13.82 -4.93 1.54
N GLU A 26 -13.86 -4.72 0.24
CA GLU A 26 -14.25 -5.77 -0.71
C GLU A 26 -13.23 -6.93 -0.71
N LEU A 27 -11.93 -6.61 -0.69
CA LEU A 27 -10.89 -7.63 -0.62
C LEU A 27 -10.96 -8.44 0.66
N ILE A 28 -11.19 -7.79 1.78
CA ILE A 28 -11.32 -8.45 3.08
C ILE A 28 -12.48 -9.43 3.05
N GLU A 29 -13.63 -9.02 2.54
CA GLU A 29 -14.81 -9.89 2.43
C GLU A 29 -14.56 -11.08 1.52
N LYS A 30 -13.97 -10.85 0.36
CA LYS A 30 -13.71 -11.92 -0.62
C LYS A 30 -12.69 -12.93 -0.12
N SER A 31 -11.61 -12.46 0.48
CA SER A 31 -10.51 -13.31 0.92
C SER A 31 -10.73 -13.88 2.30
N GLN A 32 -11.66 -13.33 3.07
CA GLN A 32 -11.89 -13.69 4.48
C GLN A 32 -10.63 -13.48 5.32
N CYS A 33 -9.74 -12.59 4.87
CA CYS A 33 -8.52 -12.26 5.57
C CYS A 33 -8.75 -11.00 6.40
N TYR A 34 -8.99 -11.17 7.69
CA TYR A 34 -9.30 -10.08 8.60
C TYR A 34 -8.07 -9.58 9.37
N LEU A 35 -6.96 -10.32 9.30
CA LEU A 35 -5.74 -9.97 10.02
C LEU A 35 -4.60 -9.76 9.03
N PHE A 36 -4.14 -8.53 8.93
CA PHE A 36 -2.99 -8.19 8.10
C PHE A 36 -2.28 -6.98 8.68
N THR A 37 -1.05 -6.79 8.26
CA THR A 37 -0.23 -5.66 8.68
C THR A 37 0.07 -4.80 7.46
N ILE A 38 -0.09 -3.50 7.58
CA ILE A 38 0.20 -2.56 6.50
C ILE A 38 1.67 -2.14 6.58
N LEU A 39 2.35 -2.23 5.44
CA LEU A 39 3.72 -1.77 5.32
C LEU A 39 3.72 -0.27 5.01
N CYS A 40 4.53 0.48 5.73
CA CYS A 40 4.56 1.92 5.57
C CYS A 40 5.99 2.44 5.66
N SER A 41 6.33 3.39 4.79
CA SER A 41 7.66 4.01 4.78
C SER A 41 7.79 5.17 5.75
N VAL A 42 6.69 5.63 6.33
CA VAL A 42 6.68 6.73 7.29
C VAL A 42 6.18 6.19 8.62
N SER A 43 6.97 6.40 9.66
CA SER A 43 6.59 5.98 11.00
C SER A 43 5.47 6.88 11.53
N PRO A 44 4.50 6.32 12.30
CA PRO A 44 3.48 7.15 12.94
C PRO A 44 4.05 8.14 13.95
N PHE A 45 5.32 7.95 14.35
CA PHE A 45 6.00 8.86 15.26
C PHE A 45 6.75 9.98 14.55
N ASP A 46 6.84 9.93 13.22
CA ASP A 46 7.48 10.98 12.45
C ASP A 46 6.59 12.21 12.40
N ASP A 47 7.20 13.39 12.55
CA ASP A 47 6.48 14.66 12.49
C ASP A 47 6.24 15.05 11.04
N VAL A 48 5.23 14.46 10.44
CA VAL A 48 4.87 14.65 9.05
C VAL A 48 3.51 15.31 8.99
N SER A 49 3.36 16.33 8.15
CA SER A 49 2.06 16.97 7.97
C SER A 49 1.07 16.00 7.33
N ASP A 50 -0.23 16.20 7.55
CA ASP A 50 -1.26 15.31 7.02
C ASP A 50 -1.21 15.19 5.50
N ASN A 51 -0.77 16.26 4.82
CA ASN A 51 -0.64 16.22 3.35
C ASN A 51 0.51 15.35 2.86
N GLU A 52 1.46 15.08 3.73
CA GLU A 52 2.64 14.29 3.38
C GLU A 52 2.53 12.82 3.81
N LYS A 53 1.51 12.49 4.59
CA LYS A 53 1.31 11.12 5.03
C LYS A 53 0.91 10.23 3.85
N PRO A 54 1.54 9.05 3.69
CA PRO A 54 1.10 8.12 2.67
C PRO A 54 -0.30 7.60 2.98
N LEU A 55 -1.02 7.28 1.92
CA LEU A 55 -2.40 6.81 2.06
C LEU A 55 -2.50 5.54 2.92
N SER A 56 -1.50 4.67 2.83
CA SER A 56 -1.44 3.46 3.65
C SER A 56 -1.46 3.78 5.15
N LEU A 57 -0.68 4.78 5.55
CA LEU A 57 -0.65 5.20 6.95
C LEU A 57 -2.00 5.79 7.38
N ILE A 58 -2.58 6.64 6.55
CA ILE A 58 -3.87 7.26 6.84
C ILE A 58 -4.94 6.18 7.04
N TRP A 59 -5.00 5.21 6.15
CA TRP A 59 -5.99 4.14 6.23
C TRP A 59 -5.79 3.29 7.49
N ALA A 60 -4.55 2.93 7.79
CA ALA A 60 -4.25 2.11 8.95
C ALA A 60 -4.61 2.81 10.26
N GLU A 61 -4.30 4.09 10.37
CA GLU A 61 -4.63 4.86 11.57
C GLU A 61 -6.14 4.97 11.78
N LYS A 62 -6.88 5.23 10.71
CA LYS A 62 -8.35 5.36 10.79
C LYS A 62 -9.05 4.05 11.10
N ASN A 63 -8.46 2.94 10.74
CA ASN A 63 -9.10 1.62 10.88
C ASN A 63 -8.46 0.75 11.96
N GLY A 64 -7.52 1.29 12.72
CA GLY A 64 -6.87 0.55 13.80
C GLY A 64 -6.08 -0.66 13.32
N CYS A 65 -5.55 -0.60 12.11
CA CYS A 65 -4.81 -1.71 11.51
C CYS A 65 -3.34 -1.65 11.93
N PRO A 66 -2.73 -2.79 12.25
CA PRO A 66 -1.30 -2.80 12.59
C PRO A 66 -0.44 -2.30 11.43
N LEU A 67 0.61 -1.58 11.78
CA LEU A 67 1.58 -1.04 10.84
C LEU A 67 2.95 -1.65 11.07
N GLN A 68 3.69 -1.87 10.00
CA GLN A 68 5.09 -2.18 10.08
C GLN A 68 5.88 -1.15 9.27
N TYR A 69 6.78 -0.46 9.94
CA TYR A 69 7.63 0.52 9.31
C TYR A 69 8.74 -0.18 8.52
N ILE A 70 8.92 0.23 7.27
CA ILE A 70 10.03 -0.24 6.45
C ILE A 70 10.90 0.96 6.08
N GLN A 71 12.20 0.75 6.07
CA GLN A 71 13.17 1.80 5.81
C GLN A 71 14.27 1.30 4.90
N ALA A 72 14.72 2.15 3.99
CA ALA A 72 15.83 1.85 3.11
C ALA A 72 16.61 3.15 2.83
N GLU A 73 17.83 3.00 2.30
CA GLU A 73 18.72 4.13 2.06
C GLU A 73 18.22 5.06 0.96
N ASP A 74 17.53 4.53 -0.03
CA ASP A 74 17.01 5.32 -1.13
C ASP A 74 15.68 4.75 -1.61
N SER A 75 15.04 5.48 -2.55
CA SER A 75 13.72 5.11 -3.07
C SER A 75 13.70 3.76 -3.76
N ASP A 76 14.72 3.44 -4.53
CA ASP A 76 14.77 2.17 -5.25
C ASP A 76 14.88 0.99 -4.31
N LYS A 77 15.72 1.12 -3.28
CA LYS A 77 15.85 0.07 -2.27
C LYS A 77 14.58 -0.08 -1.45
N LEU A 78 13.91 1.03 -1.17
CA LEU A 78 12.64 1.00 -0.44
C LEU A 78 11.57 0.26 -1.25
N ILE A 79 11.47 0.54 -2.54
CA ILE A 79 10.52 -0.14 -3.43
C ILE A 79 10.84 -1.64 -3.51
N ASN A 80 12.11 -1.99 -3.63
CA ASN A 80 12.53 -3.40 -3.69
C ASN A 80 12.17 -4.12 -2.38
N LEU A 81 12.38 -3.45 -1.25
CA LEU A 81 12.03 -4.01 0.05
C LEU A 81 10.52 -4.20 0.17
N LEU A 82 9.74 -3.22 -0.25
CA LEU A 82 8.29 -3.31 -0.24
C LEU A 82 7.81 -4.48 -1.10
N PHE A 83 8.33 -4.60 -2.32
CA PHE A 83 7.95 -5.67 -3.25
C PHE A 83 8.32 -7.04 -2.70
N SER A 84 9.46 -7.13 -2.01
CA SER A 84 9.93 -8.38 -1.42
C SER A 84 9.08 -8.80 -0.22
N LYS A 85 8.74 -7.84 0.63
CA LYS A 85 8.08 -8.12 1.91
C LYS A 85 6.57 -8.25 1.80
N ALA A 86 5.94 -7.50 0.89
CA ALA A 86 4.49 -7.49 0.76
C ALA A 86 3.96 -8.82 0.24
N THR A 87 2.88 -9.29 0.85
CA THR A 87 2.13 -10.44 0.37
C THR A 87 1.17 -10.01 -0.74
N TYR A 88 0.71 -8.78 -0.68
CA TYR A 88 -0.25 -8.22 -1.61
C TYR A 88 -0.02 -6.72 -1.72
N ILE A 89 -0.07 -6.17 -2.92
CA ILE A 89 0.08 -4.72 -3.13
C ILE A 89 -1.11 -4.18 -3.90
N ILE A 90 -1.66 -3.06 -3.41
CA ILE A 90 -2.71 -2.32 -4.10
C ILE A 90 -2.06 -1.10 -4.74
N PHE A 91 -2.25 -0.94 -6.05
CA PHE A 91 -1.76 0.21 -6.79
C PHE A 91 -2.93 1.14 -7.11
N ILE A 92 -2.74 2.42 -6.83
CA ILE A 92 -3.74 3.45 -7.18
C ILE A 92 -3.16 4.25 -8.32
N LEU A 93 -3.78 4.13 -9.49
CA LEU A 93 -3.28 4.73 -10.72
C LEU A 93 -4.12 5.94 -11.09
N HIS A 94 -3.49 7.09 -11.09
CA HIS A 94 -4.03 8.29 -11.71
C HIS A 94 -3.52 8.37 -13.14
N LYS A 95 -4.33 8.93 -14.00
CA LYS A 95 -4.08 9.07 -15.42
C LYS A 95 -2.69 9.62 -15.75
N ASP A 96 -2.25 10.62 -14.98
CA ASP A 96 -0.99 11.31 -15.23
C ASP A 96 0.18 10.80 -14.39
N ASP A 97 -0.04 9.77 -13.57
CA ASP A 97 1.00 9.23 -12.69
C ASP A 97 1.80 8.16 -13.41
N ILE A 98 2.77 8.60 -14.18
CA ILE A 98 3.64 7.69 -14.93
C ILE A 98 4.52 6.85 -14.00
N PHE A 99 4.94 7.44 -12.88
CA PHE A 99 5.83 6.76 -11.93
C PHE A 99 5.16 5.52 -11.32
N THR A 100 3.96 5.68 -10.80
CA THR A 100 3.21 4.55 -10.21
C THR A 100 2.89 3.50 -11.27
N LYS A 101 2.56 3.94 -12.49
CA LYS A 101 2.29 3.01 -13.59
C LYS A 101 3.50 2.13 -13.90
N LYS A 102 4.70 2.70 -13.91
CA LYS A 102 5.93 1.94 -14.12
C LYS A 102 6.17 0.94 -13.00
N LEU A 103 5.92 1.34 -11.76
CA LEU A 103 6.06 0.44 -10.62
C LEU A 103 5.07 -0.72 -10.70
N PHE A 104 3.85 -0.45 -11.11
CA PHE A 104 2.85 -1.48 -11.29
C PHE A 104 3.28 -2.50 -12.36
N MET A 105 3.77 -2.03 -13.50
CA MET A 105 4.24 -2.91 -14.55
C MET A 105 5.40 -3.79 -14.08
N ARG A 106 6.32 -3.20 -13.33
CA ARG A 106 7.46 -3.92 -12.75
C ARG A 106 7.00 -4.99 -11.75
N TYR A 107 6.07 -4.64 -10.88
CA TYR A 107 5.53 -5.57 -9.88
C TYR A 107 4.80 -6.74 -10.56
N LYS A 108 4.04 -6.44 -11.60
CA LYS A 108 3.28 -7.44 -12.32
C LYS A 108 4.17 -8.55 -12.88
N MET A 109 5.40 -8.21 -13.27
CA MET A 109 6.36 -9.17 -13.78
C MET A 109 6.88 -10.14 -12.72
N THR A 110 6.69 -9.86 -11.44
CA THR A 110 7.11 -10.76 -10.37
C THR A 110 6.17 -11.93 -10.15
N GLY A 111 4.97 -11.87 -10.70
CA GLY A 111 3.96 -12.91 -10.50
C GLY A 111 3.28 -12.87 -9.13
N LYS A 112 3.60 -11.88 -8.31
CA LYS A 112 2.98 -11.74 -6.99
C LYS A 112 1.57 -11.16 -7.09
N HIS A 113 0.79 -11.36 -6.03
CA HIS A 113 -0.60 -10.92 -5.98
C HIS A 113 -0.73 -9.43 -5.73
N GLY A 114 -1.64 -8.82 -6.44
CA GLY A 114 -1.92 -7.40 -6.27
C GLY A 114 -3.18 -7.00 -7.05
N SER A 115 -3.59 -5.76 -6.87
CA SER A 115 -4.73 -5.21 -7.59
C SER A 115 -4.49 -3.75 -7.93
N VAL A 116 -5.34 -3.22 -8.80
CA VAL A 116 -5.24 -1.84 -9.28
C VAL A 116 -6.57 -1.14 -9.06
N ILE A 117 -6.49 0.09 -8.57
CA ILE A 117 -7.61 1.01 -8.52
C ILE A 117 -7.33 2.11 -9.54
N TYR A 118 -8.21 2.31 -10.49
CA TYR A 118 -8.10 3.40 -11.45
C TYR A 118 -8.86 4.59 -10.87
N ALA A 119 -8.11 5.63 -10.48
CA ALA A 119 -8.68 6.75 -9.74
C ALA A 119 -9.25 7.86 -10.61
N ASP A 120 -8.98 7.84 -11.91
CA ASP A 120 -9.51 8.84 -12.84
C ASP A 120 -10.42 8.20 -13.87
#